data_be3329099daaa772c1dd47b83d3205a3
#
_entry.id   be3329099daaa772c1dd47b83d3205a3
#
_cell.length_a   1.000
_cell.length_b   1.000
_cell.length_c   1.000
_cell.angle_alpha   90.00
_cell.angle_beta   90.00
_cell.angle_gamma   90.00
#
_symmetry.space_group_name_H-M   'P 1'
#
loop_
_entity.id
_entity.type
_entity.pdbx_description
1 polymer ?
#
loop_
_entity_poly.entity_id
_entity_poly.type
_entity_poly.pdbx_seq_one_letter_code
_entity_poly.pdbx_strand_id
1 'polypeptide(L)'
;MRPTGEGGTETQAKELCLRLLTDRARSRAELSERLAKKGYSADISERVLDRLSEVGLVNDADFAQQWVQSRHTYSGKGKRALAMELRRKGIGQEHASEALAQIDSEDERERATELVAKKLRTLSVDDGDRAVRRLVSMLARRGFSQGMAFEVVKEQLEHLGDDTDGMFDDE
;
A
#
# COMPACT_ATOMS: atom_id res chain seq x y z
N MET A 1 7.96 19.31 40.31
CA MET A 1 6.88 18.33 40.28
C MET A 1 5.96 18.62 39.11
N ARG A 2 6.06 17.86 38.05
CA ARG A 2 5.10 17.98 36.95
C ARG A 2 3.78 17.36 37.39
N PRO A 3 2.63 18.01 37.21
CA PRO A 3 1.36 17.37 37.53
C PRO A 3 1.19 16.17 36.62
N THR A 4 1.14 15.02 37.22
CA THR A 4 0.74 13.79 36.57
C THR A 4 -0.73 13.92 36.20
N GLY A 5 -1.02 14.16 34.94
CA GLY A 5 -2.39 14.08 34.43
C GLY A 5 -2.89 15.21 33.56
N GLU A 6 -2.16 16.28 33.36
CA GLU A 6 -2.51 17.28 32.36
C GLU A 6 -1.63 17.05 31.13
N GLY A 7 -2.12 16.27 30.20
CA GLY A 7 -1.62 16.28 28.85
C GLY A 7 -1.63 17.73 28.36
N GLY A 8 -0.62 18.14 27.62
CA GLY A 8 -0.42 19.53 27.18
C GLY A 8 -1.67 20.20 26.62
N THR A 9 -1.56 21.49 26.38
CA THR A 9 -2.67 22.30 25.90
C THR A 9 -3.08 21.92 24.48
N GLU A 10 -4.30 22.28 24.11
CA GLU A 10 -4.83 22.13 22.75
C GLU A 10 -3.93 22.78 21.70
N THR A 11 -3.36 23.96 22.01
CA THR A 11 -2.39 24.67 21.15
C THR A 11 -1.12 23.83 20.92
N GLN A 12 -0.58 23.22 21.97
CA GLN A 12 0.60 22.35 21.88
C GLN A 12 0.31 21.09 21.07
N ALA A 13 -0.85 20.47 21.25
CA ALA A 13 -1.30 19.33 20.47
C ALA A 13 -1.41 19.68 18.98
N LYS A 14 -2.01 20.82 18.66
CA LYS A 14 -2.10 21.35 17.30
C LYS A 14 -0.73 21.56 16.67
N GLU A 15 0.20 22.18 17.38
CA GLU A 15 1.56 22.42 16.91
C GLU A 15 2.30 21.11 16.61
N LEU A 16 2.12 20.09 17.44
CA LEU A 16 2.68 18.76 17.19
C LEU A 16 2.15 18.18 15.89
N CYS A 17 0.83 18.20 15.68
CA CYS A 17 0.21 17.72 14.45
C CYS A 17 0.69 18.47 13.21
N LEU A 18 0.77 19.80 13.27
CA LEU A 18 1.24 20.62 12.16
C LEU A 18 2.68 20.28 11.79
N ARG A 19 3.53 20.05 12.77
CA ARG A 19 4.91 19.64 12.55
C ARG A 19 5.00 18.28 11.88
N LEU A 20 4.21 17.30 12.32
CA LEU A 20 4.15 15.98 11.73
C LEU A 20 3.63 16.02 10.29
N LEU A 21 2.62 16.84 10.03
CA LEU A 21 2.04 17.01 8.69
C LEU A 21 2.97 17.77 7.73
N THR A 22 3.83 18.62 8.23
CA THR A 22 4.87 19.29 7.44
C THR A 22 5.89 18.29 6.90
N ASP A 23 6.20 17.28 7.69
CA ASP A 23 7.13 16.21 7.32
C ASP A 23 6.56 15.28 6.25
N ARG A 24 5.34 14.79 6.44
CA ARG A 24 4.61 13.99 5.47
C ARG A 24 3.10 13.96 5.75
N ALA A 25 2.32 13.52 4.76
CA ALA A 25 0.90 13.23 4.97
C ALA A 25 0.72 12.16 6.05
N ARG A 26 -0.28 12.33 6.91
CA ARG A 26 -0.61 11.42 8.01
C ARG A 26 -2.10 11.14 8.02
N SER A 27 -2.48 9.90 8.34
CA SER A 27 -3.88 9.60 8.62
C SER A 27 -4.30 10.15 9.99
N ARG A 28 -5.60 10.36 10.17
CA ARG A 28 -6.15 10.80 11.47
C ARG A 28 -5.74 9.84 12.60
N ALA A 29 -5.80 8.54 12.36
CA ALA A 29 -5.40 7.53 13.35
C ALA A 29 -3.93 7.62 13.74
N GLU A 30 -3.02 7.85 12.77
CA GLU A 30 -1.60 8.05 13.04
C GLU A 30 -1.36 9.26 13.95
N LEU A 31 -2.03 10.37 13.69
CA LEU A 31 -1.93 11.57 14.52
C LEU A 31 -2.51 11.36 15.91
N SER A 32 -3.67 10.69 16.00
CA SER A 32 -4.29 10.33 17.27
C SER A 32 -3.35 9.48 18.13
N GLU A 33 -2.71 8.48 17.56
CA GLU A 33 -1.75 7.64 18.24
C GLU A 33 -0.53 8.43 18.74
N ARG A 34 -0.01 9.34 17.94
CA ARG A 34 1.12 10.20 18.32
C ARG A 34 0.75 11.14 19.46
N LEU A 35 -0.45 11.72 19.42
CA LEU A 35 -0.95 12.57 20.50
C LEU A 35 -1.09 11.79 21.81
N ALA A 36 -1.65 10.59 21.75
CA ALA A 36 -1.79 9.72 22.91
C ALA A 36 -0.43 9.36 23.54
N LYS A 37 0.56 9.02 22.70
CA LYS A 37 1.93 8.73 23.15
C LYS A 37 2.61 9.91 23.83
N LYS A 38 2.26 11.12 23.44
CA LYS A 38 2.76 12.37 24.07
C LYS A 38 1.98 12.77 25.32
N GLY A 39 0.94 12.02 25.68
CA GLY A 39 0.17 12.23 26.90
C GLY A 39 -0.99 13.19 26.79
N TYR A 40 -1.38 13.60 25.57
CA TYR A 40 -2.59 14.41 25.36
C TYR A 40 -3.85 13.58 25.62
N SER A 41 -4.85 14.21 26.24
CA SER A 41 -6.12 13.55 26.51
C SER A 41 -6.89 13.26 25.22
N ALA A 42 -7.80 12.28 25.27
CA ALA A 42 -8.66 11.94 24.13
C ALA A 42 -9.52 13.15 23.70
N ASP A 43 -10.03 13.94 24.65
CA ASP A 43 -10.83 15.12 24.38
C ASP A 43 -10.05 16.20 23.61
N ILE A 44 -8.83 16.47 24.02
CA ILE A 44 -7.94 17.41 23.30
C ILE A 44 -7.62 16.89 21.91
N SER A 45 -7.27 15.61 21.80
CA SER A 45 -6.94 14.98 20.52
C SER A 45 -8.11 15.06 19.53
N GLU A 46 -9.31 14.72 19.96
CA GLU A 46 -10.54 14.81 19.15
C GLU A 46 -10.79 16.23 18.64
N ARG A 47 -10.73 17.22 19.51
CA ARG A 47 -10.94 18.63 19.13
C ARG A 47 -9.90 19.12 18.12
N VAL A 48 -8.64 18.82 18.35
CA VAL A 48 -7.55 19.20 17.43
C VAL A 48 -7.72 18.54 16.07
N LEU A 49 -7.96 17.24 16.07
CA LEU A 49 -8.11 16.48 14.82
C LEU A 49 -9.36 16.87 14.04
N ASP A 50 -10.47 17.15 14.71
CA ASP A 50 -11.69 17.66 14.07
C ASP A 50 -11.42 19.00 13.39
N ARG A 51 -10.72 19.90 14.07
CA ARG A 51 -10.39 21.20 13.51
C ARG A 51 -9.44 21.13 12.32
N LEU A 52 -8.44 20.26 12.39
CA LEU A 52 -7.53 20.02 11.26
C LEU A 52 -8.24 19.36 10.08
N SER A 53 -9.23 18.51 10.35
CA SER A 53 -10.08 17.92 9.32
C SER A 53 -10.97 18.96 8.63
N GLU A 54 -11.57 19.87 9.40
CA GLU A 54 -12.41 20.96 8.87
C GLU A 54 -11.66 21.87 7.90
N VAL A 55 -10.38 22.13 8.16
CA VAL A 55 -9.53 22.95 7.29
C VAL A 55 -8.79 22.14 6.21
N GLY A 56 -9.03 20.85 6.13
CA GLY A 56 -8.48 19.98 5.09
C GLY A 56 -7.03 19.53 5.29
N LEU A 57 -6.41 19.80 6.44
CA LEU A 57 -5.04 19.35 6.75
C LEU A 57 -4.98 17.88 7.15
N VAL A 58 -6.06 17.34 7.67
CA VAL A 58 -6.26 15.92 7.91
C VAL A 58 -7.39 15.46 7.00
N ASN A 59 -7.09 14.56 6.08
CA ASN A 59 -8.03 14.06 5.09
C ASN A 59 -7.71 12.62 4.75
N ASP A 60 -8.40 11.68 5.38
CA ASP A 60 -8.16 10.25 5.22
C ASP A 60 -8.51 9.74 3.82
N ALA A 61 -9.51 10.31 3.17
CA ALA A 61 -9.84 9.97 1.79
C ALA A 61 -8.68 10.28 0.84
N ASP A 62 -8.12 11.46 0.96
CA ASP A 62 -6.97 11.90 0.16
C ASP A 62 -5.69 11.11 0.51
N PHE A 63 -5.45 10.88 1.80
CA PHE A 63 -4.35 10.04 2.26
C PHE A 63 -4.41 8.64 1.64
N ALA A 64 -5.57 8.01 1.66
CA ALA A 64 -5.77 6.68 1.10
C ALA A 64 -5.49 6.64 -0.41
N GLN A 65 -5.96 7.63 -1.15
CA GLN A 65 -5.75 7.74 -2.60
C GLN A 65 -4.27 7.89 -2.94
N GLN A 66 -3.58 8.79 -2.29
CA GLN A 66 -2.14 8.99 -2.48
C GLN A 66 -1.32 7.78 -2.09
N TRP A 67 -1.68 7.14 -0.98
CA TRP A 67 -1.03 5.91 -0.52
C TRP A 67 -1.13 4.79 -1.54
N VAL A 68 -2.34 4.51 -2.01
CA VAL A 68 -2.60 3.45 -2.99
C VAL A 68 -1.85 3.72 -4.30
N GLN A 69 -1.94 4.92 -4.83
CA GLN A 69 -1.27 5.29 -6.07
C GLN A 69 0.25 5.13 -5.97
N SER A 70 0.84 5.65 -4.93
CA SER A 70 2.28 5.59 -4.71
C SER A 70 2.78 4.15 -4.51
N ARG A 71 2.12 3.39 -3.64
CA ARG A 71 2.54 2.02 -3.32
C ARG A 71 2.33 1.06 -4.48
N HIS A 72 1.26 1.22 -5.23
CA HIS A 72 1.03 0.40 -6.43
C HIS A 72 2.07 0.69 -7.52
N THR A 73 2.29 1.96 -7.82
CA THR A 73 3.19 2.40 -8.88
C THR A 73 4.66 2.11 -8.57
N TYR A 74 5.13 2.50 -7.38
CA TYR A 74 6.56 2.44 -7.05
C TYR A 74 6.99 1.19 -6.29
N SER A 75 6.09 0.61 -5.50
CA SER A 75 6.41 -0.58 -4.69
C SER A 75 5.82 -1.87 -5.24
N GLY A 76 5.04 -1.82 -6.31
CA GLY A 76 4.44 -2.98 -6.95
C GLY A 76 3.53 -3.80 -6.04
N LYS A 77 2.75 -3.12 -5.19
CA LYS A 77 1.81 -3.77 -4.28
C LYS A 77 0.47 -4.04 -4.96
N GLY A 78 -0.08 -5.23 -4.77
CA GLY A 78 -1.42 -5.58 -5.20
C GLY A 78 -2.50 -5.09 -4.21
N LYS A 79 -3.76 -5.11 -4.64
CA LYS A 79 -4.90 -4.59 -3.86
C LYS A 79 -5.02 -5.19 -2.46
N ARG A 80 -4.77 -6.48 -2.30
CA ARG A 80 -4.87 -7.16 -1.00
C ARG A 80 -3.87 -6.62 0.01
N ALA A 81 -2.63 -6.41 -0.40
CA ALA A 81 -1.61 -5.82 0.46
C ALA A 81 -1.93 -4.37 0.78
N LEU A 82 -2.39 -3.60 -0.21
CA LEU A 82 -2.77 -2.20 -0.02
C LEU A 82 -3.95 -2.05 0.94
N ALA A 83 -4.95 -2.94 0.85
CA ALA A 83 -6.07 -2.97 1.79
C ALA A 83 -5.60 -3.19 3.24
N MET A 84 -4.67 -4.10 3.44
CA MET A 84 -4.06 -4.34 4.77
C MET A 84 -3.24 -3.15 5.26
N GLU A 85 -2.47 -2.52 4.39
CA GLU A 85 -1.70 -1.32 4.73
C GLU A 85 -2.61 -0.18 5.17
N LEU A 86 -3.69 0.09 4.43
CA LEU A 86 -4.68 1.12 4.78
C LEU A 86 -5.36 0.81 6.11
N ARG A 87 -5.69 -0.44 6.37
CA ARG A 87 -6.24 -0.86 7.66
C ARG A 87 -5.29 -0.57 8.81
N ARG A 88 -4.00 -0.85 8.64
CA ARG A 88 -2.96 -0.55 9.65
C ARG A 88 -2.80 0.96 9.88
N LYS A 89 -3.05 1.76 8.86
CA LYS A 89 -3.07 3.22 8.95
C LYS A 89 -4.35 3.78 9.57
N GLY A 90 -5.30 2.90 9.91
CA GLY A 90 -6.57 3.30 10.51
C GLY A 90 -7.54 3.95 9.55
N ILE A 91 -7.39 3.71 8.25
CA ILE A 91 -8.31 4.21 7.22
C ILE A 91 -9.61 3.41 7.27
N GLY A 92 -10.74 4.11 7.32
CA GLY A 92 -12.06 3.49 7.27
C GLY A 92 -12.31 2.74 5.97
N GLN A 93 -13.17 1.73 6.02
CA GLN A 93 -13.43 0.83 4.90
C GLN A 93 -13.95 1.56 3.66
N GLU A 94 -14.78 2.58 3.82
CA GLU A 94 -15.30 3.38 2.71
C GLU A 94 -14.18 4.10 1.96
N HIS A 95 -13.33 4.82 2.65
CA HIS A 95 -12.19 5.51 2.05
C HIS A 95 -11.17 4.54 1.45
N ALA A 96 -10.95 3.42 2.10
CA ALA A 96 -10.07 2.37 1.58
C ALA A 96 -10.63 1.77 0.28
N SER A 97 -11.92 1.44 0.24
CA SER A 97 -12.56 0.89 -0.95
C SER A 97 -12.54 1.86 -2.13
N GLU A 98 -12.83 3.13 -1.90
CA GLU A 98 -12.74 4.17 -2.93
C GLU A 98 -11.33 4.33 -3.48
N ALA A 99 -10.34 4.33 -2.61
CA ALA A 99 -8.94 4.42 -3.03
C ALA A 99 -8.50 3.21 -3.85
N LEU A 100 -8.86 2.00 -3.43
CA LEU A 100 -8.53 0.77 -4.13
C LEU A 100 -9.25 0.65 -5.48
N ALA A 101 -10.42 1.26 -5.63
CA ALA A 101 -11.16 1.28 -6.89
C ALA A 101 -10.45 2.04 -8.03
N GLN A 102 -9.46 2.88 -7.72
CA GLN A 102 -8.62 3.53 -8.72
C GLN A 102 -7.76 2.56 -9.51
N ILE A 103 -7.44 1.42 -8.91
CA ILE A 103 -6.69 0.34 -9.57
C ILE A 103 -7.70 -0.63 -10.13
N ASP A 104 -7.88 -0.66 -11.44
CA ASP A 104 -8.72 -1.66 -12.07
C ASP A 104 -7.99 -3.00 -12.22
N SER A 105 -8.71 -4.04 -12.66
CA SER A 105 -8.14 -5.39 -12.81
C SER A 105 -7.03 -5.44 -13.85
N GLU A 106 -7.12 -4.62 -14.88
CA GLU A 106 -6.13 -4.57 -15.96
C GLU A 106 -4.83 -3.93 -15.46
N ASP A 107 -4.90 -2.81 -14.75
CA ASP A 107 -3.75 -2.15 -14.14
C ASP A 107 -3.02 -3.10 -13.17
N GLU A 108 -3.79 -3.83 -12.36
CA GLU A 108 -3.24 -4.78 -11.41
C GLU A 108 -2.55 -5.95 -12.12
N ARG A 109 -3.17 -6.46 -13.18
CA ARG A 109 -2.62 -7.52 -14.02
C ARG A 109 -1.34 -7.08 -14.73
N GLU A 110 -1.34 -5.90 -15.30
CA GLU A 110 -0.17 -5.31 -15.96
C GLU A 110 1.01 -5.20 -14.99
N ARG A 111 0.74 -4.72 -13.77
CA ARG A 111 1.77 -4.61 -12.73
C ARG A 111 2.32 -5.97 -12.32
N ALA A 112 1.47 -6.96 -12.15
CA ALA A 112 1.89 -8.34 -11.87
C ALA A 112 2.77 -8.90 -13.00
N THR A 113 2.39 -8.65 -14.24
CA THR A 113 3.13 -9.06 -15.43
C THR A 113 4.54 -8.45 -15.46
N GLU A 114 4.67 -7.16 -15.19
CA GLU A 114 5.97 -6.48 -15.11
C GLU A 114 6.87 -7.09 -14.02
N LEU A 115 6.31 -7.39 -12.86
CA LEU A 115 7.05 -8.00 -11.76
C LEU A 115 7.56 -9.39 -12.10
N VAL A 116 6.73 -10.20 -12.74
CA VAL A 116 7.11 -11.56 -13.19
C VAL A 116 8.18 -11.48 -14.28
N ALA A 117 8.01 -10.63 -15.28
CA ALA A 117 8.97 -10.44 -16.36
C ALA A 117 10.35 -10.02 -15.81
N LYS A 118 10.36 -9.10 -14.87
CA LYS A 118 11.60 -8.65 -14.20
C LYS A 118 12.28 -9.80 -13.45
N LYS A 119 11.51 -10.61 -12.71
CA LYS A 119 12.04 -11.74 -11.94
C LYS A 119 12.58 -12.84 -12.85
N LEU A 120 11.93 -13.10 -13.97
CA LEU A 120 12.34 -14.12 -14.94
C LEU A 120 13.72 -13.83 -15.56
N ARG A 121 14.14 -12.57 -15.62
CA ARG A 121 15.49 -12.21 -16.10
C ARG A 121 16.61 -12.79 -15.21
N THR A 122 16.32 -13.04 -13.96
CA THR A 122 17.31 -13.50 -12.96
C THR A 122 17.04 -14.90 -12.44
N LEU A 123 15.90 -15.51 -12.80
CA LEU A 123 15.48 -16.82 -12.32
C LEU A 123 15.86 -17.88 -13.35
N SER A 124 16.48 -18.99 -12.89
CA SER A 124 16.64 -20.19 -13.70
C SER A 124 15.30 -20.92 -13.82
N VAL A 125 14.92 -21.29 -15.04
CA VAL A 125 13.65 -21.97 -15.36
C VAL A 125 13.88 -23.45 -15.69
N ASP A 126 14.81 -24.10 -15.02
CA ASP A 126 15.16 -25.50 -15.26
C ASP A 126 14.05 -26.48 -14.83
N ASP A 127 13.22 -26.09 -13.84
CA ASP A 127 12.04 -26.81 -13.40
C ASP A 127 10.82 -25.88 -13.45
N GLY A 128 9.95 -26.08 -14.45
CA GLY A 128 8.78 -25.25 -14.70
C GLY A 128 7.82 -25.19 -13.52
N ASP A 129 7.53 -26.30 -12.86
CA ASP A 129 6.63 -26.37 -11.71
C ASP A 129 7.18 -25.59 -10.51
N ARG A 130 8.48 -25.67 -10.30
CA ARG A 130 9.17 -24.96 -9.24
C ARG A 130 9.18 -23.46 -9.50
N ALA A 131 9.41 -23.05 -10.74
CA ALA A 131 9.35 -21.66 -11.17
C ALA A 131 7.94 -21.08 -10.98
N VAL A 132 6.89 -21.80 -11.37
CA VAL A 132 5.48 -21.38 -11.16
C VAL A 132 5.21 -21.14 -9.68
N ARG A 133 5.52 -22.09 -8.81
CA ARG A 133 5.26 -21.95 -7.37
C ARG A 133 6.00 -20.76 -6.77
N ARG A 134 7.23 -20.55 -7.18
CA ARG A 134 8.08 -19.45 -6.69
C ARG A 134 7.55 -18.09 -7.11
N LEU A 135 7.14 -17.94 -8.37
CA LEU A 135 6.61 -16.70 -8.91
C LEU A 135 5.20 -16.39 -8.38
N VAL A 136 4.33 -17.40 -8.28
CA VAL A 136 3.00 -17.26 -7.67
C VAL A 136 3.12 -16.84 -6.21
N SER A 137 4.01 -17.46 -5.45
CA SER A 137 4.27 -17.08 -4.05
C SER A 137 4.78 -15.64 -3.93
N MET A 138 5.65 -15.21 -4.83
CA MET A 138 6.16 -13.84 -4.87
C MET A 138 5.00 -12.84 -5.06
N LEU A 139 4.13 -13.07 -6.02
CA LEU A 139 2.98 -12.20 -6.28
C LEU A 139 1.98 -12.21 -5.11
N ALA A 140 1.72 -13.38 -4.52
CA ALA A 140 0.84 -13.49 -3.36
C ALA A 140 1.35 -12.66 -2.18
N ARG A 141 2.65 -12.71 -1.90
CA ARG A 141 3.27 -11.88 -0.85
C ARG A 141 3.18 -10.39 -1.13
N ARG A 142 3.15 -9.98 -2.40
CA ARG A 142 2.97 -8.59 -2.80
C ARG A 142 1.51 -8.14 -2.82
N GLY A 143 0.57 -9.06 -2.55
CA GLY A 143 -0.84 -8.75 -2.39
C GLY A 143 -1.71 -8.94 -3.62
N PHE A 144 -1.23 -9.65 -4.64
CA PHE A 144 -2.05 -10.06 -5.78
C PHE A 144 -2.87 -11.30 -5.41
N SER A 145 -4.07 -11.43 -5.98
CA SER A 145 -4.90 -12.61 -5.76
C SER A 145 -4.21 -13.86 -6.32
N GLN A 146 -4.45 -14.99 -5.72
CA GLN A 146 -3.86 -16.25 -6.14
C GLN A 146 -4.26 -16.62 -7.58
N GLY A 147 -5.51 -16.37 -7.95
CA GLY A 147 -5.99 -16.59 -9.32
C GLY A 147 -5.26 -15.73 -10.35
N MET A 148 -5.15 -14.44 -10.10
CA MET A 148 -4.41 -13.52 -10.98
C MET A 148 -2.93 -13.88 -11.04
N ALA A 149 -2.32 -14.19 -9.91
CA ALA A 149 -0.92 -14.58 -9.84
C ALA A 149 -0.65 -15.81 -10.71
N PHE A 150 -1.49 -16.82 -10.62
CA PHE A 150 -1.35 -18.04 -11.40
C PHE A 150 -1.52 -17.79 -12.90
N GLU A 151 -2.54 -17.03 -13.31
CA GLU A 151 -2.78 -16.68 -14.71
C GLU A 151 -1.60 -15.91 -15.32
N VAL A 152 -1.13 -14.88 -14.62
CA VAL A 152 -0.01 -14.04 -15.08
C VAL A 152 1.27 -14.86 -15.22
N VAL A 153 1.59 -15.68 -14.24
CA VAL A 153 2.80 -16.53 -14.27
C VAL A 153 2.71 -17.51 -15.43
N LYS A 154 1.57 -18.15 -15.61
CA LYS A 154 1.36 -19.10 -16.70
C LYS A 154 1.56 -18.44 -18.06
N GLU A 155 0.95 -17.29 -18.30
CA GLU A 155 1.10 -16.54 -19.56
C GLU A 155 2.55 -16.16 -19.83
N GLN A 156 3.26 -15.68 -18.83
CA GLN A 156 4.66 -15.26 -18.99
C GLN A 156 5.60 -16.44 -19.28
N LEU A 157 5.35 -17.60 -18.72
CA LEU A 157 6.13 -18.80 -19.00
C LEU A 157 5.82 -19.37 -20.39
N GLU A 158 4.57 -19.30 -20.85
CA GLU A 158 4.19 -19.68 -22.22
C GLU A 158 4.90 -18.80 -23.25
N HIS A 159 4.96 -17.47 -23.06
CA HIS A 159 5.68 -16.55 -23.93
C HIS A 159 7.18 -16.87 -24.04
N LEU A 160 7.81 -17.28 -22.94
CA LEU A 160 9.22 -17.71 -22.95
C LEU A 160 9.42 -18.98 -23.78
N GLY A 161 8.47 -19.91 -23.74
CA GLY A 161 8.49 -21.15 -24.55
C GLY A 161 8.42 -20.85 -26.05
N ASP A 162 7.50 -19.95 -26.44
CA ASP A 162 7.30 -19.57 -27.83
C ASP A 162 8.50 -18.83 -28.41
N ASP A 163 9.13 -17.96 -27.65
CA ASP A 163 10.35 -17.22 -28.08
C ASP A 163 11.55 -18.16 -28.27
N THR A 164 11.62 -19.25 -27.53
CA THR A 164 12.69 -20.26 -27.71
C THR A 164 12.44 -21.19 -28.88
N ASP A 165 11.19 -21.52 -29.20
CA ASP A 165 10.85 -22.35 -30.37
C ASP A 165 11.06 -21.61 -31.69
N GLY A 166 10.85 -20.28 -31.71
CA GLY A 166 11.08 -19.44 -32.88
C GLY A 166 12.56 -19.21 -33.25
N MET A 167 13.49 -19.54 -32.37
CA MET A 167 14.93 -19.40 -32.61
C MET A 167 15.56 -20.59 -33.33
N PHE A 168 14.83 -21.69 -33.51
CA PHE A 168 15.35 -22.93 -34.11
C PHE A 168 14.79 -23.24 -35.51
N ASP A 169 13.95 -22.37 -36.08
CA ASP A 169 13.34 -22.57 -37.41
C ASP A 169 14.04 -21.85 -38.57
N ASP A 170 15.29 -21.40 -38.40
CA ASP A 170 16.10 -20.85 -39.49
C ASP A 170 17.35 -21.72 -39.77
N GLU A 171 17.14 -22.91 -40.36
CA GLU A 171 18.16 -23.62 -41.19
C GLU A 171 17.56 -24.14 -42.47
#